data_64a6e1ec905b2c7274f308e75fd425ea
#
_entry.id   64a6e1ec905b2c7274f308e75fd425ea
#
_cell.length_a   1.000
_cell.length_b   1.000
_cell.length_c   1.000
_cell.angle_alpha   90.00
_cell.angle_beta   90.00
_cell.angle_gamma   90.00
#
_symmetry.space_group_name_H-M   'P 1'
#
loop_
_entity.id
_entity.type
_entity.pdbx_description
1 polymer ?
#
loop_
_entity_poly.entity_id
_entity_poly.type
_entity_poly.pdbx_seq_one_letter_code
_entity_poly.pdbx_strand_id
1 'polypeptide(L)'
;MSLYSTAVKKPITTALCFVAVVVIGLFSLTRLSIDLLPNIETNTIMVLTSYPGASASDIETNVTKIMENTLNTVSDLKDISSQSKENLSIVTLEFEYGTDIDVATNDVRDKIDMIRSTLPDNAGTPVLFKFGTDDIPIVILSVTAEESM
;
A
#
# COMPACT_ATOMS: atom_id res chain seq x y z
N MET A 1 31.90 12.98 43.91
CA MET A 1 32.26 11.55 44.03
C MET A 1 32.32 11.00 42.59
N SER A 2 33.49 10.52 42.18
CA SER A 2 33.61 10.00 40.81
C SER A 2 33.09 8.57 40.74
N LEU A 3 32.34 8.24 39.69
CA LEU A 3 31.81 6.89 39.40
C LEU A 3 32.88 5.82 39.49
N TYR A 4 34.12 6.17 39.10
CA TYR A 4 35.29 5.30 39.16
C TYR A 4 35.63 4.85 40.59
N SER A 5 35.63 5.74 41.58
CA SER A 5 35.97 5.39 42.96
C SER A 5 34.93 4.48 43.64
N THR A 6 33.68 4.59 43.21
CA THR A 6 32.59 3.74 43.70
C THR A 6 32.66 2.34 43.09
N ALA A 7 33.01 2.24 41.81
CA ALA A 7 33.17 0.97 41.12
C ALA A 7 34.30 0.12 41.71
N VAL A 8 35.44 0.73 42.05
CA VAL A 8 36.57 0.04 42.66
C VAL A 8 36.30 -0.38 44.11
N LYS A 9 35.51 0.42 44.86
CA LYS A 9 35.18 0.13 46.27
C LYS A 9 34.11 -0.95 46.44
N LYS A 10 33.25 -1.17 45.41
CA LYS A 10 32.15 -2.16 45.47
C LYS A 10 32.15 -3.04 44.21
N PRO A 11 33.12 -3.95 44.04
CA PRO A 11 33.27 -4.73 42.83
C PRO A 11 32.05 -5.64 42.54
N ILE A 12 31.42 -6.17 43.59
CA ILE A 12 30.24 -7.05 43.44
C ILE A 12 29.02 -6.27 42.86
N THR A 13 28.78 -5.03 43.34
CA THR A 13 27.71 -4.20 42.83
C THR A 13 27.94 -3.81 41.39
N THR A 14 29.20 -3.53 41.03
CA THR A 14 29.57 -3.20 39.65
C THR A 14 29.36 -4.40 38.71
N ALA A 15 29.80 -5.60 39.14
CA ALA A 15 29.61 -6.83 38.39
C ALA A 15 28.08 -7.11 38.17
N LEU A 16 27.27 -6.92 39.23
CA LEU A 16 25.81 -7.11 39.13
C LEU A 16 25.17 -6.16 38.13
N CYS A 17 25.60 -4.88 38.10
CA CYS A 17 25.13 -3.91 37.13
C CYS A 17 25.47 -4.32 35.68
N PHE A 18 26.70 -4.82 35.43
CA PHE A 18 27.11 -5.31 34.12
C PHE A 18 26.26 -6.50 33.67
N VAL A 19 26.04 -7.48 34.58
CA VAL A 19 25.19 -8.63 34.29
C VAL A 19 23.75 -8.19 33.97
N ALA A 20 23.19 -7.23 34.71
CA ALA A 20 21.85 -6.70 34.42
C ALA A 20 21.77 -6.05 33.03
N VAL A 21 22.76 -5.25 32.65
CA VAL A 21 22.82 -4.64 31.32
C VAL A 21 22.92 -5.69 30.20
N VAL A 22 23.72 -6.72 30.39
CA VAL A 22 23.86 -7.85 29.44
C VAL A 22 22.51 -8.58 29.28
N VAL A 23 21.84 -8.89 30.39
CA VAL A 23 20.53 -9.56 30.35
C VAL A 23 19.45 -8.71 29.62
N ILE A 24 19.42 -7.43 29.92
CA ILE A 24 18.50 -6.49 29.23
C ILE A 24 18.85 -6.41 27.76
N GLY A 25 20.12 -6.34 27.39
CA GLY A 25 20.58 -6.32 25.99
C GLY A 25 20.19 -7.59 25.22
N LEU A 26 20.40 -8.76 25.81
CA LEU A 26 19.97 -10.03 25.22
C LEU A 26 18.44 -10.12 25.06
N PHE A 27 17.69 -9.68 26.05
CA PHE A 27 16.23 -9.64 25.98
C PHE A 27 15.72 -8.66 24.92
N SER A 28 16.39 -7.52 24.76
CA SER A 28 16.05 -6.54 23.73
C SER A 28 16.30 -7.08 22.32
N LEU A 29 17.39 -7.84 22.12
CA LEU A 29 17.70 -8.49 20.84
C LEU A 29 16.59 -9.45 20.38
N THR A 30 15.97 -10.20 21.29
CA THR A 30 14.88 -11.14 20.94
C THR A 30 13.57 -10.45 20.62
N ARG A 31 13.45 -9.16 20.92
CA ARG A 31 12.26 -8.36 20.64
C ARG A 31 12.43 -7.41 19.44
N LEU A 32 13.60 -7.40 18.83
CA LEU A 32 13.79 -6.65 17.58
C LEU A 32 13.07 -7.40 16.47
N SER A 33 11.97 -6.83 15.97
CA SER A 33 11.41 -7.29 14.69
C SER A 33 12.35 -6.84 13.57
N ILE A 34 12.90 -7.79 12.87
CA ILE A 34 13.74 -7.52 11.69
C ILE A 34 12.79 -7.50 10.50
N ASP A 35 12.23 -6.34 10.20
CA ASP A 35 11.59 -6.11 8.91
C ASP A 35 12.69 -5.92 7.86
N LEU A 36 12.80 -6.87 6.95
CA LEU A 36 13.76 -6.83 5.84
C LEU A 36 13.49 -5.69 4.87
N LEU A 37 12.26 -5.20 4.82
CA LEU A 37 11.86 -4.06 4.01
C LEU A 37 11.20 -3.03 4.94
N PRO A 38 11.58 -1.76 4.86
CA PRO A 38 10.78 -0.73 5.50
C PRO A 38 9.36 -0.82 4.92
N ASN A 39 8.34 -0.71 5.76
CA ASN A 39 6.97 -0.56 5.30
C ASN A 39 6.90 0.71 4.43
N ILE A 40 7.15 0.53 3.15
CA ILE A 40 6.87 1.56 2.15
C ILE A 40 5.37 1.43 1.89
N GLU A 41 4.58 2.08 2.71
CA GLU A 41 3.18 2.32 2.39
C GLU A 41 3.19 3.13 1.09
N THR A 42 2.98 2.44 -0.01
CA THR A 42 2.74 3.12 -1.27
C THR A 42 1.35 3.73 -1.17
N ASN A 43 1.31 5.05 -0.89
CA ASN A 43 0.07 5.81 -0.80
C ASN A 43 -0.56 5.94 -2.19
N THR A 44 -0.79 4.81 -2.86
CA THR A 44 -1.25 4.75 -4.24
C THR A 44 -2.45 3.82 -4.35
N ILE A 45 -3.51 4.33 -4.97
CA ILE A 45 -4.70 3.56 -5.35
C ILE A 45 -4.78 3.53 -6.86
N MET A 46 -4.99 2.35 -7.43
CA MET A 46 -5.21 2.17 -8.86
C MET A 46 -6.66 1.79 -9.12
N VAL A 47 -7.29 2.44 -10.07
CA VAL A 47 -8.65 2.14 -10.53
C VAL A 47 -8.58 1.62 -11.95
N LEU A 48 -9.05 0.39 -12.15
CA LEU A 48 -9.13 -0.26 -13.46
C LEU A 48 -10.57 -0.33 -13.91
N THR A 49 -10.82 0.12 -15.15
CA THR A 49 -12.14 0.02 -15.77
C THR A 49 -12.01 -0.64 -17.14
N SER A 50 -12.65 -1.79 -17.32
CA SER A 50 -12.70 -2.46 -18.61
C SER A 50 -13.80 -1.86 -19.50
N TYR A 51 -13.50 -1.69 -20.78
CA TYR A 51 -14.49 -1.25 -21.78
C TYR A 51 -14.29 -2.06 -23.07
N PRO A 52 -14.83 -3.29 -23.13
CA PRO A 52 -14.61 -4.18 -24.26
C PRO A 52 -15.06 -3.59 -25.59
N GLY A 53 -14.22 -3.70 -26.62
CA GLY A 53 -14.50 -3.24 -27.98
C GLY A 53 -14.26 -1.75 -28.22
N ALA A 54 -13.85 -0.98 -27.20
CA ALA A 54 -13.56 0.44 -27.34
C ALA A 54 -12.08 0.67 -27.70
N SER A 55 -11.85 1.66 -28.55
CA SER A 55 -10.49 2.15 -28.85
C SER A 55 -9.93 2.95 -27.68
N ALA A 56 -8.60 3.13 -27.63
CA ALA A 56 -7.97 3.94 -26.58
C ALA A 56 -8.49 5.38 -26.53
N SER A 57 -8.84 5.98 -27.69
CA SER A 57 -9.43 7.33 -27.78
C SER A 57 -10.84 7.39 -27.22
N ASP A 58 -11.66 6.36 -27.47
CA ASP A 58 -13.02 6.29 -26.95
C ASP A 58 -13.00 6.11 -25.43
N ILE A 59 -12.09 5.28 -24.94
CA ILE A 59 -11.88 5.08 -23.50
C ILE A 59 -11.42 6.36 -22.82
N GLU A 60 -10.48 7.06 -23.41
CA GLU A 60 -10.01 8.35 -22.88
C GLU A 60 -11.17 9.34 -22.72
N THR A 61 -12.01 9.47 -23.75
CA THR A 61 -13.07 10.47 -23.77
C THR A 61 -14.26 10.10 -22.89
N ASN A 62 -14.69 8.82 -22.93
CA ASN A 62 -15.95 8.39 -22.33
C ASN A 62 -15.79 7.76 -20.93
N VAL A 63 -14.56 7.39 -20.54
CA VAL A 63 -14.29 6.76 -19.26
C VAL A 63 -13.21 7.52 -18.49
N THR A 64 -12.01 7.61 -19.03
CA THR A 64 -10.85 8.13 -18.32
C THR A 64 -11.02 9.57 -17.85
N LYS A 65 -11.43 10.47 -18.75
CA LYS A 65 -11.64 11.89 -18.42
C LYS A 65 -12.75 12.11 -17.39
N ILE A 66 -13.81 11.31 -17.43
CA ILE A 66 -14.90 11.38 -16.46
C ILE A 66 -14.38 10.97 -15.09
N MET A 67 -13.60 9.89 -15.04
CA MET A 67 -12.99 9.40 -13.79
C MET A 67 -11.98 10.40 -13.24
N GLU A 68 -11.05 10.90 -14.05
CA GLU A 68 -10.06 11.91 -13.63
C GLU A 68 -10.74 13.15 -13.02
N ASN A 69 -11.72 13.73 -13.72
CA ASN A 69 -12.41 14.92 -13.25
C ASN A 69 -13.09 14.71 -11.88
N THR A 70 -13.64 13.52 -11.65
CA THR A 70 -14.31 13.22 -10.39
C THR A 70 -13.31 12.86 -9.30
N LEU A 71 -12.34 12.04 -9.60
CA LEU A 71 -11.34 11.58 -8.63
C LEU A 71 -10.36 12.68 -8.23
N ASN A 72 -10.16 13.70 -9.08
CA ASN A 72 -9.36 14.88 -8.73
C ASN A 72 -9.96 15.72 -7.58
N THR A 73 -11.19 15.43 -7.16
CA THR A 73 -11.83 16.07 -6.01
C THR A 73 -11.69 15.31 -4.69
N VAL A 74 -10.95 14.21 -4.70
CA VAL A 74 -10.66 13.40 -3.50
C VAL A 74 -9.68 14.15 -2.60
N SER A 75 -9.90 14.06 -1.28
CA SER A 75 -9.04 14.71 -0.29
C SER A 75 -7.64 14.11 -0.26
N ASP A 76 -6.65 14.93 0.09
CA ASP A 76 -5.24 14.52 0.25
C ASP A 76 -4.60 13.87 -0.98
N LEU A 77 -5.19 14.11 -2.18
CA LEU A 77 -4.64 13.69 -3.44
C LEU A 77 -3.42 14.56 -3.79
N LYS A 78 -2.27 13.91 -4.00
CA LYS A 78 -1.02 14.56 -4.41
C LYS A 78 -0.91 14.65 -5.93
N ASP A 79 -1.20 13.54 -6.62
CA ASP A 79 -1.12 13.46 -8.08
C ASP A 79 -2.10 12.43 -8.63
N ILE A 80 -2.56 12.66 -9.86
CA ILE A 80 -3.40 11.73 -10.61
C ILE A 80 -2.80 11.51 -11.99
N SER A 81 -2.61 10.28 -12.35
CA SER A 81 -2.14 9.88 -13.68
C SER A 81 -3.06 8.83 -14.27
N SER A 82 -3.24 8.85 -15.58
CA SER A 82 -4.08 7.88 -16.26
C SER A 82 -3.42 7.31 -17.51
N GLN A 83 -3.87 6.13 -17.88
CA GLN A 83 -3.47 5.46 -19.10
C GLN A 83 -4.69 4.79 -19.74
N SER A 84 -5.03 5.25 -20.96
CA SER A 84 -6.08 4.64 -21.79
C SER A 84 -5.44 3.68 -22.79
N LYS A 85 -5.85 2.41 -22.74
CA LYS A 85 -5.48 1.36 -23.69
C LYS A 85 -6.72 0.80 -24.35
N GLU A 86 -6.57 0.04 -25.44
CA GLU A 86 -7.69 -0.72 -25.99
C GLU A 86 -8.33 -1.61 -24.93
N ASN A 87 -9.64 -1.51 -24.77
CA ASN A 87 -10.47 -2.23 -23.82
C ASN A 87 -10.23 -1.92 -22.33
N LEU A 88 -9.32 -1.00 -21.96
CA LEU A 88 -8.92 -0.79 -20.56
C LEU A 88 -8.56 0.66 -20.25
N SER A 89 -9.17 1.22 -19.21
CA SER A 89 -8.73 2.46 -18.56
C SER A 89 -8.04 2.14 -17.24
N ILE A 90 -6.91 2.78 -16.98
CA ILE A 90 -6.16 2.70 -15.74
C ILE A 90 -6.00 4.11 -15.20
N VAL A 91 -6.51 4.37 -14.01
CA VAL A 91 -6.32 5.65 -13.30
C VAL A 91 -5.58 5.37 -12.01
N THR A 92 -4.46 6.04 -11.82
CA THR A 92 -3.59 5.90 -10.65
C THR A 92 -3.64 7.19 -9.84
N LEU A 93 -3.97 7.07 -8.56
CA LEU A 93 -4.04 8.16 -7.60
C LEU A 93 -2.89 8.02 -6.62
N GLU A 94 -2.06 9.04 -6.49
CA GLU A 94 -1.01 9.15 -5.50
C GLU A 94 -1.47 10.12 -4.41
N PHE A 95 -1.44 9.68 -3.15
CA PHE A 95 -1.85 10.47 -1.99
C PHE A 95 -0.66 11.06 -1.25
N GLU A 96 -0.89 12.11 -0.48
CA GLU A 96 0.14 12.71 0.38
C GLU A 96 0.64 11.70 1.42
N TYR A 97 1.90 11.87 1.83
CA TYR A 97 2.50 11.00 2.84
C TYR A 97 1.78 11.15 4.19
N GLY A 98 1.40 10.01 4.78
CA GLY A 98 0.67 9.97 6.05
C GLY A 98 -0.86 10.00 5.91
N THR A 99 -1.38 9.99 4.67
CA THR A 99 -2.82 9.81 4.41
C THR A 99 -3.23 8.37 4.77
N ASP A 100 -4.35 8.25 5.48
CA ASP A 100 -4.96 6.93 5.74
C ASP A 100 -5.56 6.37 4.43
N ILE A 101 -4.89 5.37 3.87
CA ILE A 101 -5.28 4.77 2.58
C ILE A 101 -6.62 4.06 2.66
N ASP A 102 -7.05 3.57 3.82
CA ASP A 102 -8.37 2.94 3.97
C ASP A 102 -9.48 3.98 3.89
N VAL A 103 -9.28 5.14 4.50
CA VAL A 103 -10.20 6.28 4.39
C VAL A 103 -10.22 6.80 2.96
N ALA A 104 -9.07 7.01 2.35
CA ALA A 104 -8.95 7.45 0.96
C ALA A 104 -9.61 6.46 -0.02
N THR A 105 -9.46 5.16 0.20
CA THR A 105 -10.10 4.12 -0.63
C THR A 105 -11.62 4.19 -0.55
N ASN A 106 -12.19 4.47 0.62
CA ASN A 106 -13.64 4.62 0.75
C ASN A 106 -14.13 5.90 0.04
N ASP A 107 -13.39 7.01 0.15
CA ASP A 107 -13.72 8.26 -0.54
C ASP A 107 -13.67 8.08 -2.07
N VAL A 108 -12.63 7.41 -2.59
CA VAL A 108 -12.52 7.04 -4.01
C VAL A 108 -13.70 6.16 -4.44
N ARG A 109 -14.09 5.18 -3.64
CA ARG A 109 -15.23 4.29 -3.95
C ARG A 109 -16.54 5.07 -4.02
N ASP A 110 -16.80 5.94 -3.06
CA ASP A 110 -18.00 6.79 -3.04
C ASP A 110 -18.07 7.69 -4.28
N LYS A 111 -16.93 8.27 -4.68
CA LYS A 111 -16.85 9.08 -5.91
C LYS A 111 -17.12 8.26 -7.18
N ILE A 112 -16.60 7.04 -7.25
CA ILE A 112 -16.83 6.12 -8.37
C ILE A 112 -18.31 5.73 -8.44
N ASP A 113 -18.93 5.43 -7.32
CA ASP A 113 -20.35 5.06 -7.28
C ASP A 113 -21.26 6.21 -7.77
N MET A 114 -20.88 7.46 -7.48
CA MET A 114 -21.60 8.65 -7.98
C MET A 114 -21.58 8.77 -9.52
N ILE A 115 -20.47 8.41 -10.17
CA ILE A 115 -20.33 8.54 -11.63
C ILE A 115 -20.71 7.29 -12.40
N ARG A 116 -21.00 6.20 -11.70
CA ARG A 116 -21.31 4.91 -12.33
C ARG A 116 -22.44 4.99 -13.36
N SER A 117 -23.45 5.83 -13.11
CA SER A 117 -24.56 6.07 -14.04
C SER A 117 -24.19 6.95 -15.23
N THR A 118 -23.05 7.61 -15.21
CA THR A 118 -22.55 8.48 -16.27
C THR A 118 -21.61 7.72 -17.23
N LEU A 119 -21.07 6.59 -16.78
CA LEU A 119 -20.23 5.72 -17.60
C LEU A 119 -21.08 4.99 -18.65
N PRO A 120 -20.51 4.63 -19.82
CA PRO A 120 -21.21 3.85 -20.84
C PRO A 120 -21.71 2.50 -20.30
N ASP A 121 -22.89 2.05 -20.75
CA ASP A 121 -23.49 0.79 -20.30
C ASP A 121 -22.60 -0.45 -20.55
N ASN A 122 -21.75 -0.39 -21.58
CA ASN A 122 -20.81 -1.46 -21.91
C ASN A 122 -19.48 -1.37 -21.13
N ALA A 123 -19.26 -0.30 -20.36
CA ALA A 123 -18.10 -0.21 -19.48
C ALA A 123 -18.30 -1.12 -18.26
N GLY A 124 -17.29 -1.90 -17.95
CA GLY A 124 -17.31 -2.75 -16.76
C GLY A 124 -17.29 -1.92 -15.48
N THR A 125 -17.67 -2.55 -14.37
CA THR A 125 -17.57 -1.89 -13.06
C THR A 125 -16.10 -1.58 -12.74
N PRO A 126 -15.76 -0.34 -12.36
CA PRO A 126 -14.43 0.01 -11.94
C PRO A 126 -13.98 -0.81 -10.73
N VAL A 127 -12.77 -1.34 -10.77
CA VAL A 127 -12.18 -2.13 -9.69
C VAL A 127 -11.01 -1.36 -9.09
N LEU A 128 -11.01 -1.23 -7.76
CA LEU A 128 -9.95 -0.56 -7.01
C LEU A 128 -8.92 -1.57 -6.55
N PHE A 129 -7.65 -1.22 -6.73
CA PHE A 129 -6.51 -1.95 -6.20
C PHE A 129 -5.69 -1.01 -5.31
N LYS A 130 -5.43 -1.44 -4.08
CA LYS A 130 -4.44 -0.82 -3.20
C LYS A 130 -3.11 -1.53 -3.41
N PHE A 131 -2.03 -0.79 -3.50
CA PHE A 131 -0.69 -1.36 -3.49
C PHE A 131 -0.13 -1.25 -2.08
N GLY A 132 -0.17 -2.35 -1.33
CA GLY A 132 0.54 -2.51 -0.07
C GLY A 132 1.75 -3.41 -0.26
N THR A 133 2.81 -3.22 0.51
CA THR A 133 3.94 -4.15 0.56
C THR A 133 3.52 -5.54 1.04
N ASP A 134 2.38 -5.63 1.76
CA ASP A 134 1.82 -6.86 2.28
C ASP A 134 1.09 -7.69 1.20
N ASP A 135 0.75 -7.09 0.06
CA ASP A 135 0.02 -7.73 -1.04
C ASP A 135 0.94 -8.44 -2.06
N ILE A 136 2.26 -8.42 -1.83
CA ILE A 136 3.20 -9.13 -2.71
C ILE A 136 3.08 -10.64 -2.46
N PRO A 137 2.58 -11.43 -3.43
CA PRO A 137 2.46 -12.88 -3.25
C PRO A 137 3.85 -13.49 -3.09
N ILE A 138 4.13 -14.04 -1.91
CA ILE A 138 5.41 -14.67 -1.58
C ILE A 138 5.56 -16.03 -2.28
N VAL A 139 4.43 -16.66 -2.64
CA VAL A 139 4.43 -17.99 -3.28
C VAL A 139 3.34 -18.04 -4.36
N ILE A 140 3.73 -18.38 -5.58
CA ILE A 140 2.82 -18.70 -6.68
C ILE A 140 2.95 -20.20 -6.95
N LEU A 141 1.91 -20.97 -6.63
CA LEU A 141 1.83 -22.41 -6.91
C LEU A 141 0.98 -22.64 -8.17
N SER A 142 1.57 -23.19 -9.22
CA SER A 142 0.84 -23.70 -10.36
C SER A 142 0.55 -25.20 -10.17
N VAL A 143 -0.72 -25.59 -10.11
CA VAL A 143 -1.14 -27.00 -10.06
C VAL A 143 -1.55 -27.41 -11.46
N THR A 144 -0.77 -28.28 -12.10
CA THR A 144 -1.16 -28.95 -13.35
C THR A 144 -1.70 -30.34 -13.00
N ALA A 145 -2.97 -30.57 -13.30
CA ALA A 145 -3.54 -31.91 -13.26
C ALA A 145 -3.31 -32.57 -14.63
N GLU A 146 -2.59 -33.70 -14.69
CA GLU A 146 -2.63 -34.57 -15.84
C GLU A 146 -3.97 -35.32 -15.80
N GLU A 147 -4.84 -34.98 -16.75
CA GLU A 147 -6.07 -35.74 -16.99
C GLU A 147 -5.67 -37.03 -17.67
N SER A 148 -5.63 -38.13 -16.90
CA SER A 148 -5.44 -39.46 -17.46
C SER A 148 -6.78 -39.94 -18.08
N MET A 149 -6.81 -40.08 -19.40
CA MET A 149 -7.84 -40.82 -20.11
C MET A 149 -7.82 -42.32 -19.75
#